data_d7cf313500bd130860dbdd87bfb3dbd1
#
_entry.id   d7cf313500bd130860dbdd87bfb3dbd1
#
_cell.length_a   1.000
_cell.length_b   1.000
_cell.length_c   1.000
_cell.angle_alpha   90.00
_cell.angle_beta   90.00
_cell.angle_gamma   90.00
#
_symmetry.space_group_name_H-M   'P 1'
#
loop_
_entity.id
_entity.type
_entity.pdbx_description
1 polymer ?
#
loop_
_entity_poly.entity_id
_entity_poly.type
_entity_poly.pdbx_seq_one_letter_code
_entity_poly.pdbx_strand_id
1 'polypeptide(L)'
;DTLDPAAPQVMLAALQPAAAPPRRGIALQLLVDCSGSMNGDSIASARAALRGVVAGLNEHDLLSLSRFGSVVDHVSAPAPVTAQSLRTLQPLIDGIQADLGGTEMKRALQAVLELPRGAEHNSADVLLITDGEIWQADAMVASARSSGHRIFAIGVGSAPAEGVLRALAEASGGACEFATPGEALGAAARRMLHRMRQPVYTNVRI
;
A
#
# COMPACT_ATOMS: atom_id res chain seq x y z
N ASP A 1 -37.47 -18.86 -26.67
CA ASP A 1 -37.16 -17.41 -26.53
C ASP A 1 -36.21 -17.02 -27.63
N THR A 2 -36.78 -16.44 -28.72
CA THR A 2 -36.00 -15.86 -29.81
C THR A 2 -35.51 -14.48 -29.36
N LEU A 3 -34.20 -14.35 -29.18
CA LEU A 3 -33.56 -13.06 -28.90
C LEU A 3 -33.84 -12.11 -30.07
N ASP A 4 -34.37 -10.93 -29.78
CA ASP A 4 -34.57 -9.87 -30.78
C ASP A 4 -33.21 -9.45 -31.37
N PRO A 5 -32.96 -9.64 -32.67
CA PRO A 5 -31.69 -9.32 -33.31
C PRO A 5 -31.38 -7.81 -33.32
N ALA A 6 -32.36 -6.95 -33.01
CA ALA A 6 -32.20 -5.50 -32.93
C ALA A 6 -31.89 -5.01 -31.48
N ALA A 7 -31.95 -5.88 -30.48
CA ALA A 7 -31.59 -5.49 -29.12
C ALA A 7 -30.09 -5.32 -28.96
N PRO A 8 -29.64 -4.32 -28.21
CA PRO A 8 -28.21 -4.14 -27.93
C PRO A 8 -27.65 -5.37 -27.22
N GLN A 9 -26.73 -6.07 -27.89
CA GLN A 9 -26.08 -7.25 -27.32
C GLN A 9 -24.91 -6.80 -26.42
N VAL A 10 -24.92 -7.23 -25.16
CA VAL A 10 -23.82 -7.06 -24.24
C VAL A 10 -23.01 -8.35 -24.24
N MET A 11 -21.76 -8.26 -24.65
CA MET A 11 -20.80 -9.36 -24.59
C MET A 11 -19.92 -9.19 -23.37
N LEU A 12 -19.91 -10.13 -22.43
CA LEU A 12 -18.98 -10.22 -21.34
C LEU A 12 -17.83 -11.15 -21.74
N ALA A 13 -16.63 -10.58 -21.91
CA ALA A 13 -15.43 -11.36 -22.18
C ALA A 13 -14.56 -11.41 -20.91
N ALA A 14 -14.31 -12.62 -20.39
CA ALA A 14 -13.34 -12.86 -19.33
C ALA A 14 -12.01 -13.27 -19.98
N LEU A 15 -10.99 -12.44 -19.85
CA LEU A 15 -9.65 -12.71 -20.36
C LEU A 15 -8.76 -13.16 -19.20
N GLN A 16 -8.22 -14.36 -19.30
CA GLN A 16 -7.20 -14.84 -18.37
C GLN A 16 -5.84 -14.80 -19.10
N PRO A 17 -4.96 -13.83 -18.80
CA PRO A 17 -3.63 -13.79 -19.39
C PRO A 17 -2.85 -15.03 -18.99
N ALA A 18 -1.92 -15.46 -19.85
CA ALA A 18 -0.98 -16.52 -19.52
C ALA A 18 -0.24 -16.15 -18.22
N ALA A 19 -0.20 -17.09 -17.28
CA ALA A 19 0.38 -16.83 -15.96
C ALA A 19 1.87 -16.48 -16.10
N ALA A 20 2.20 -15.20 -15.90
CA ALA A 20 3.59 -14.80 -15.71
C ALA A 20 4.04 -15.20 -14.30
N PRO A 21 5.31 -15.59 -14.13
CA PRO A 21 5.81 -15.94 -12.80
C PRO A 21 5.69 -14.73 -11.86
N PRO A 22 5.37 -14.94 -10.57
CA PRO A 22 5.33 -13.86 -9.59
C PRO A 22 6.71 -13.20 -9.47
N ARG A 23 6.72 -11.92 -9.10
CA ARG A 23 7.96 -11.16 -8.88
C ARG A 23 8.77 -11.82 -7.77
N ARG A 24 10.05 -12.07 -8.00
CA ARG A 24 10.95 -12.65 -7.01
C ARG A 24 11.20 -11.69 -5.85
N GLY A 25 11.44 -10.42 -6.16
CA GLY A 25 11.68 -9.36 -5.19
C GLY A 25 10.82 -8.12 -5.46
N ILE A 26 10.50 -7.39 -4.41
CA ILE A 26 9.83 -6.10 -4.44
C ILE A 26 10.64 -5.08 -3.64
N ALA A 27 10.64 -3.81 -4.06
CA ALA A 27 11.07 -2.71 -3.21
C ALA A 27 9.82 -2.18 -2.49
N LEU A 28 9.68 -2.49 -1.21
CA LEU A 28 8.51 -2.12 -0.41
C LEU A 28 8.84 -0.95 0.51
N GLN A 29 8.06 0.10 0.41
CA GLN A 29 8.11 1.27 1.27
C GLN A 29 6.86 1.29 2.15
N LEU A 30 7.03 1.01 3.44
CA LEU A 30 5.96 1.11 4.43
C LEU A 30 5.81 2.57 4.86
N LEU A 31 4.59 3.10 4.77
CA LEU A 31 4.23 4.44 5.19
C LEU A 31 3.03 4.38 6.13
N VAL A 32 3.24 4.75 7.38
CA VAL A 32 2.25 4.60 8.44
C VAL A 32 1.83 5.95 8.98
N ASP A 33 0.53 6.15 9.02
CA ASP A 33 -0.08 7.29 9.69
C ASP A 33 0.08 7.14 11.20
N CYS A 34 0.65 8.16 11.82
CA CYS A 34 0.84 8.31 13.26
C CYS A 34 0.24 9.60 13.77
N SER A 35 -0.74 10.14 13.05
CA SER A 35 -1.53 11.30 13.48
C SER A 35 -2.38 10.98 14.71
N GLY A 36 -2.90 12.02 15.36
CA GLY A 36 -3.66 11.87 16.59
C GLY A 36 -4.93 11.02 16.44
N SER A 37 -5.57 11.00 15.25
CA SER A 37 -6.75 10.17 14.96
C SER A 37 -6.46 8.66 15.04
N MET A 38 -5.24 8.27 14.72
CA MET A 38 -4.79 6.88 14.79
C MET A 38 -4.73 6.31 16.21
N ASN A 39 -4.95 7.12 17.24
CA ASN A 39 -4.84 6.65 18.62
C ASN A 39 -5.84 5.52 18.95
N GLY A 40 -5.45 4.60 19.83
CA GLY A 40 -6.27 3.44 20.23
C GLY A 40 -6.20 2.28 19.25
N ASP A 41 -7.35 1.84 18.74
CA ASP A 41 -7.47 0.63 17.93
C ASP A 41 -6.84 0.78 16.53
N SER A 42 -6.86 2.00 15.95
CA SER A 42 -6.28 2.24 14.63
C SER A 42 -4.76 2.00 14.61
N ILE A 43 -4.02 2.51 15.59
CA ILE A 43 -2.56 2.31 15.65
C ILE A 43 -2.20 0.87 16.02
N ALA A 44 -3.01 0.22 16.88
CA ALA A 44 -2.84 -1.20 17.18
C ALA A 44 -3.03 -2.07 15.92
N SER A 45 -4.04 -1.72 15.14
CA SER A 45 -4.37 -2.31 13.85
C SER A 45 -3.26 -2.11 12.82
N ALA A 46 -2.70 -0.91 12.73
CA ALA A 46 -1.56 -0.61 11.87
C ALA A 46 -0.33 -1.46 12.22
N ARG A 47 0.01 -1.59 13.50
CA ARG A 47 1.09 -2.48 13.95
C ARG A 47 0.84 -3.94 13.56
N ALA A 48 -0.40 -4.43 13.69
CA ALA A 48 -0.75 -5.79 13.30
C ALA A 48 -0.61 -6.00 11.78
N ALA A 49 -1.03 -5.02 10.97
CA ALA A 49 -0.84 -5.04 9.52
C ALA A 49 0.65 -5.07 9.14
N LEU A 50 1.46 -4.21 9.73
CA LEU A 50 2.92 -4.18 9.51
C LEU A 50 3.59 -5.52 9.83
N ARG A 51 3.26 -6.13 10.97
CA ARG A 51 3.77 -7.47 11.33
C ARG A 51 3.35 -8.51 10.28
N GLY A 52 2.11 -8.44 9.80
CA GLY A 52 1.59 -9.35 8.77
C GLY A 52 2.34 -9.24 7.45
N VAL A 53 2.69 -8.00 7.03
CA VAL A 53 3.50 -7.76 5.83
C VAL A 53 4.92 -8.28 6.02
N VAL A 54 5.57 -7.87 7.10
CA VAL A 54 6.98 -8.20 7.38
C VAL A 54 7.19 -9.72 7.47
N ALA A 55 6.23 -10.45 8.04
CA ALA A 55 6.28 -11.92 8.10
C ALA A 55 6.22 -12.61 6.72
N GLY A 56 5.77 -11.92 5.67
CA GLY A 56 5.69 -12.47 4.30
C GLY A 56 6.82 -12.02 3.37
N LEU A 57 7.78 -11.24 3.86
CA LEU A 57 8.93 -10.78 3.09
C LEU A 57 10.01 -11.85 2.98
N ASN A 58 10.84 -11.74 1.95
CA ASN A 58 11.95 -12.67 1.69
C ASN A 58 13.26 -11.90 1.37
N GLU A 59 14.36 -12.63 1.24
CA GLU A 59 15.70 -12.11 1.03
C GLU A 59 15.92 -11.33 -0.29
N HIS A 60 14.98 -11.45 -1.24
CA HIS A 60 15.03 -10.70 -2.50
C HIS A 60 14.31 -9.34 -2.41
N ASP A 61 13.70 -9.03 -1.26
CA ASP A 61 12.98 -7.79 -1.07
C ASP A 61 13.88 -6.69 -0.49
N LEU A 62 13.56 -5.45 -0.86
CA LEU A 62 14.01 -4.25 -0.17
C LEU A 62 12.87 -3.72 0.69
N LEU A 63 13.19 -3.22 1.87
CA LEU A 63 12.21 -2.70 2.81
C LEU A 63 12.68 -1.37 3.41
N SER A 64 11.76 -0.41 3.50
CA SER A 64 11.89 0.78 4.33
C SER A 64 10.65 0.98 5.18
N LEU A 65 10.78 1.72 6.28
CA LEU A 65 9.67 2.10 7.15
C LEU A 65 9.73 3.59 7.43
N SER A 66 8.64 4.27 7.12
CA SER A 66 8.42 5.67 7.43
C SER A 66 7.10 5.83 8.18
N ARG A 67 7.03 6.80 9.07
CA ARG A 67 5.82 7.22 9.76
C ARG A 67 5.58 8.70 9.51
N PHE A 68 4.32 9.10 9.54
CA PHE A 68 3.97 10.49 9.31
C PHE A 68 2.81 10.96 10.18
N GLY A 69 2.74 12.26 10.32
CA GLY A 69 1.70 13.05 10.94
C GLY A 69 1.89 14.48 10.48
N SER A 70 2.12 15.43 11.38
CA SER A 70 2.56 16.80 11.05
C SER A 70 3.98 16.84 10.45
N VAL A 71 4.77 15.81 10.68
CA VAL A 71 6.12 15.60 10.13
C VAL A 71 6.25 14.22 9.52
N VAL A 72 7.29 14.02 8.70
CA VAL A 72 7.66 12.71 8.16
C VAL A 72 8.93 12.25 8.85
N ASP A 73 8.90 11.03 9.36
CA ASP A 73 10.02 10.40 10.05
C ASP A 73 10.37 9.07 9.37
N HIS A 74 11.58 8.99 8.82
CA HIS A 74 12.10 7.78 8.20
C HIS A 74 12.72 6.87 9.28
N VAL A 75 11.94 5.94 9.81
CA VAL A 75 12.32 5.02 10.89
C VAL A 75 13.43 4.07 10.46
N SER A 76 13.35 3.58 9.22
CA SER A 76 14.42 2.80 8.60
C SER A 76 14.57 3.14 7.11
N ALA A 77 15.80 3.34 6.68
CA ALA A 77 16.12 3.53 5.26
C ALA A 77 15.90 2.25 4.46
N PRO A 78 15.72 2.34 3.12
CA PRO A 78 15.63 1.17 2.26
C PRO A 78 16.86 0.26 2.39
N ALA A 79 16.61 -0.99 2.77
CA ALA A 79 17.65 -1.99 2.98
C ALA A 79 17.17 -3.39 2.56
N PRO A 80 18.08 -4.31 2.17
CA PRO A 80 17.75 -5.71 1.91
C PRO A 80 17.12 -6.38 3.13
N VAL A 81 16.11 -7.21 2.85
CA VAL A 81 15.47 -8.01 3.89
C VAL A 81 16.38 -9.16 4.27
N THR A 82 16.80 -9.18 5.53
CA THR A 82 17.61 -10.23 6.13
C THR A 82 17.04 -10.61 7.50
N ALA A 83 17.42 -11.76 8.03
CA ALA A 83 17.03 -12.13 9.39
C ALA A 83 17.48 -11.08 10.43
N GLN A 84 18.58 -10.38 10.19
CA GLN A 84 19.07 -9.32 11.07
C GLN A 84 18.23 -8.04 10.92
N SER A 85 17.95 -7.58 9.69
CA SER A 85 17.12 -6.38 9.46
C SER A 85 15.70 -6.57 10.03
N LEU A 86 15.12 -7.76 9.90
CA LEU A 86 13.81 -8.07 10.47
C LEU A 86 13.82 -8.04 12.01
N ARG A 87 14.87 -8.59 12.66
CA ARG A 87 15.01 -8.51 14.12
C ARG A 87 15.15 -7.07 14.62
N THR A 88 15.83 -6.22 13.87
CA THR A 88 15.96 -4.79 14.20
C THR A 88 14.65 -4.04 13.99
N LEU A 89 13.89 -4.39 12.95
CA LEU A 89 12.65 -3.71 12.60
C LEU A 89 11.48 -4.04 13.55
N GLN A 90 11.44 -5.26 14.08
CA GLN A 90 10.33 -5.70 14.93
C GLN A 90 10.07 -4.77 16.14
N PRO A 91 11.07 -4.43 16.98
CA PRO A 91 10.85 -3.51 18.10
C PRO A 91 10.47 -2.08 17.62
N LEU A 92 10.92 -1.65 16.45
CA LEU A 92 10.53 -0.36 15.88
C LEU A 92 9.04 -0.35 15.51
N ILE A 93 8.54 -1.44 14.90
CA ILE A 93 7.10 -1.60 14.61
C ILE A 93 6.29 -1.63 15.91
N ASP A 94 6.74 -2.37 16.91
CA ASP A 94 6.04 -2.49 18.19
C ASP A 94 5.98 -1.16 18.94
N GLY A 95 6.99 -0.30 18.75
CA GLY A 95 7.09 1.03 19.34
C GLY A 95 6.35 2.14 18.59
N ILE A 96 5.73 1.88 17.43
CA ILE A 96 4.98 2.90 16.69
C ILE A 96 3.81 3.41 17.55
N GLN A 97 3.69 4.74 17.67
CA GLN A 97 2.66 5.44 18.42
C GLN A 97 1.99 6.49 17.54
N ALA A 98 0.76 6.91 17.91
CA ALA A 98 0.04 8.01 17.28
C ALA A 98 0.45 9.34 17.93
N ASP A 99 1.70 9.74 17.75
CA ASP A 99 2.37 10.84 18.46
C ASP A 99 2.85 11.98 17.55
N LEU A 100 2.50 11.96 16.26
CA LEU A 100 2.97 12.92 15.25
C LEU A 100 1.96 14.03 14.90
N GLY A 101 0.88 14.18 15.67
CA GLY A 101 -0.03 15.32 15.58
C GLY A 101 -1.00 15.25 14.40
N GLY A 102 -0.96 16.20 13.48
CA GLY A 102 -1.85 16.28 12.31
C GLY A 102 -1.49 15.31 11.19
N THR A 103 -2.11 15.44 9.99
CA THR A 103 -1.98 14.48 8.88
C THR A 103 -1.52 15.18 7.60
N GLU A 104 -0.21 15.26 7.37
CA GLU A 104 0.43 15.85 6.18
C GLU A 104 0.72 14.78 5.11
N MET A 105 -0.30 14.05 4.69
CA MET A 105 -0.18 12.87 3.82
C MET A 105 0.49 13.17 2.47
N LYS A 106 0.17 14.32 1.85
CA LYS A 106 0.79 14.70 0.57
C LYS A 106 2.31 14.79 0.68
N ARG A 107 2.79 15.45 1.74
CA ARG A 107 4.23 15.57 2.02
C ARG A 107 4.86 14.21 2.32
N ALA A 108 4.15 13.37 3.05
CA ALA A 108 4.60 12.03 3.38
C ALA A 108 4.75 11.15 2.15
N LEU A 109 3.76 11.14 1.27
CA LEU A 109 3.84 10.42 0.00
C LEU A 109 4.99 10.91 -0.86
N GLN A 110 5.15 12.22 -1.02
CA GLN A 110 6.28 12.78 -1.77
C GLN A 110 7.62 12.31 -1.21
N ALA A 111 7.80 12.38 0.10
CA ALA A 111 9.04 11.97 0.76
C ALA A 111 9.39 10.50 0.53
N VAL A 112 8.40 9.59 0.60
CA VAL A 112 8.68 8.15 0.36
C VAL A 112 8.88 7.82 -1.12
N LEU A 113 8.22 8.54 -2.03
CA LEU A 113 8.42 8.36 -3.49
C LEU A 113 9.83 8.76 -3.94
N GLU A 114 10.53 9.61 -3.19
CA GLU A 114 11.92 10.03 -3.43
C GLU A 114 12.95 9.07 -2.83
N LEU A 115 12.55 8.12 -1.99
CA LEU A 115 13.48 7.16 -1.39
C LEU A 115 14.15 6.25 -2.44
N PRO A 116 15.41 5.87 -2.22
CA PRO A 116 16.10 4.90 -3.09
C PRO A 116 15.35 3.57 -3.18
N ARG A 117 15.27 3.01 -4.37
CA ARG A 117 14.58 1.73 -4.66
C ARG A 117 15.50 0.56 -4.97
N GLY A 118 16.81 0.79 -4.88
CA GLY A 118 17.80 -0.18 -5.33
C GLY A 118 17.91 -0.27 -6.86
N ALA A 119 19.08 -0.60 -7.36
CA ALA A 119 19.37 -0.64 -8.81
C ALA A 119 18.58 -1.73 -9.55
N GLU A 120 18.14 -2.77 -8.85
CA GLU A 120 17.45 -3.92 -9.44
C GLU A 120 15.92 -3.72 -9.56
N HIS A 121 15.38 -2.60 -9.00
CA HIS A 121 13.95 -2.34 -8.97
C HIS A 121 13.61 -1.06 -9.76
N ASN A 122 12.86 -1.23 -10.84
CA ASN A 122 12.42 -0.09 -11.67
C ASN A 122 11.37 0.79 -10.95
N SER A 123 10.63 0.22 -10.00
CA SER A 123 9.61 0.91 -9.20
C SER A 123 9.59 0.36 -7.78
N ALA A 124 9.14 1.16 -6.84
CA ALA A 124 8.81 0.69 -5.50
C ALA A 124 7.29 0.51 -5.37
N ASP A 125 6.89 -0.37 -4.46
CA ASP A 125 5.53 -0.51 -3.99
C ASP A 125 5.41 0.20 -2.64
N VAL A 126 4.55 1.21 -2.56
CA VAL A 126 4.28 1.93 -1.32
C VAL A 126 3.07 1.29 -0.65
N LEU A 127 3.20 0.86 0.60
CA LEU A 127 2.07 0.45 1.43
C LEU A 127 1.74 1.54 2.43
N LEU A 128 0.66 2.25 2.16
CA LEU A 128 0.08 3.28 3.03
C LEU A 128 -0.90 2.65 4.01
N ILE A 129 -0.76 2.92 5.31
CA ILE A 129 -1.70 2.52 6.36
C ILE A 129 -2.17 3.79 7.07
N THR A 130 -3.48 4.07 7.03
CA THR A 130 -4.08 5.29 7.58
C THR A 130 -5.54 5.08 7.94
N ASP A 131 -6.04 5.80 8.93
CA ASP A 131 -7.48 5.93 9.22
C ASP A 131 -8.07 7.24 8.62
N GLY A 132 -7.23 8.02 7.97
CA GLY A 132 -7.27 9.45 7.93
C GLY A 132 -8.14 10.12 6.92
N GLU A 133 -8.49 11.33 7.32
CA GLU A 133 -8.96 12.37 6.44
C GLU A 133 -7.86 12.78 5.47
N ILE A 134 -8.19 12.81 4.19
CA ILE A 134 -7.24 13.13 3.14
C ILE A 134 -7.63 14.47 2.52
N TRP A 135 -6.78 15.46 2.72
CA TRP A 135 -6.88 16.78 2.07
C TRP A 135 -6.09 16.79 0.75
N GLN A 136 -6.54 17.58 -0.22
CA GLN A 136 -5.89 17.74 -1.54
C GLN A 136 -5.78 16.42 -2.34
N ALA A 137 -6.82 15.61 -2.33
CA ALA A 137 -6.88 14.30 -2.97
C ALA A 137 -6.44 14.33 -4.45
N ASP A 138 -6.94 15.28 -5.24
CA ASP A 138 -6.66 15.36 -6.69
C ASP A 138 -5.17 15.53 -6.98
N ALA A 139 -4.48 16.37 -6.21
CA ALA A 139 -3.05 16.60 -6.38
C ALA A 139 -2.23 15.35 -6.03
N MET A 140 -2.65 14.58 -5.02
CA MET A 140 -2.00 13.32 -4.65
C MET A 140 -2.24 12.23 -5.68
N VAL A 141 -3.46 12.10 -6.19
CA VAL A 141 -3.80 11.16 -7.27
C VAL A 141 -3.00 11.47 -8.54
N ALA A 142 -2.87 12.75 -8.91
CA ALA A 142 -2.04 13.15 -10.05
C ALA A 142 -0.55 12.80 -9.84
N SER A 143 -0.02 13.06 -8.65
CA SER A 143 1.36 12.72 -8.27
C SER A 143 1.59 11.20 -8.28
N ALA A 144 0.66 10.42 -7.74
CA ALA A 144 0.73 8.97 -7.75
C ALA A 144 0.80 8.40 -9.18
N ARG A 145 -0.06 8.90 -10.06
CA ARG A 145 -0.10 8.49 -11.48
C ARG A 145 1.22 8.73 -12.21
N SER A 146 1.89 9.84 -11.93
CA SER A 146 3.15 10.23 -12.60
C SER A 146 4.40 9.67 -11.94
N SER A 147 4.30 9.11 -10.73
CA SER A 147 5.46 8.67 -9.94
C SER A 147 6.17 7.43 -10.48
N GLY A 148 5.46 6.60 -11.25
CA GLY A 148 5.92 5.29 -11.68
C GLY A 148 5.98 4.25 -10.55
N HIS A 149 5.48 4.58 -9.36
CA HIS A 149 5.35 3.68 -8.21
C HIS A 149 3.90 3.18 -8.09
N ARG A 150 3.70 2.00 -7.52
CA ARG A 150 2.37 1.53 -7.17
C ARG A 150 2.09 1.86 -5.71
N ILE A 151 0.91 2.40 -5.44
CA ILE A 151 0.46 2.71 -4.09
C ILE A 151 -0.62 1.70 -3.70
N PHE A 152 -0.34 0.96 -2.66
CA PHE A 152 -1.29 0.07 -2.00
C PHE A 152 -1.74 0.74 -0.70
N ALA A 153 -3.01 0.65 -0.37
CA ALA A 153 -3.54 1.29 0.82
C ALA A 153 -4.32 0.31 1.70
N ILE A 154 -4.14 0.41 3.00
CA ILE A 154 -4.98 -0.24 4.00
C ILE A 154 -5.62 0.86 4.83
N GLY A 155 -6.93 1.04 4.64
CA GLY A 155 -7.73 1.90 5.49
C GLY A 155 -8.04 1.19 6.81
N VAL A 156 -7.73 1.81 7.94
CA VAL A 156 -8.03 1.31 9.28
C VAL A 156 -9.03 2.21 9.99
N GLY A 157 -9.64 1.73 11.09
CA GLY A 157 -10.62 2.52 11.83
C GLY A 157 -12.03 2.43 11.28
N SER A 158 -12.93 3.28 11.82
CA SER A 158 -14.38 3.20 11.57
C SER A 158 -14.85 3.99 10.33
N ALA A 159 -14.07 4.94 9.84
CA ALA A 159 -14.47 5.83 8.75
C ALA A 159 -13.27 6.31 7.91
N PRO A 160 -12.50 5.40 7.31
CA PRO A 160 -11.40 5.80 6.44
C PRO A 160 -11.92 6.53 5.19
N ALA A 161 -11.11 7.41 4.60
CA ALA A 161 -11.46 8.15 3.38
C ALA A 161 -11.44 7.22 2.14
N GLU A 162 -12.37 6.26 2.08
CA GLU A 162 -12.40 5.17 1.10
C GLU A 162 -12.24 5.64 -0.34
N GLY A 163 -13.02 6.65 -0.74
CA GLY A 163 -13.00 7.15 -2.12
C GLY A 163 -11.63 7.64 -2.56
N VAL A 164 -10.93 8.34 -1.68
CA VAL A 164 -9.60 8.91 -1.98
C VAL A 164 -8.53 7.83 -1.98
N LEU A 165 -8.53 6.93 -0.98
CA LEU A 165 -7.56 5.83 -0.92
C LEU A 165 -7.70 4.90 -2.13
N ARG A 166 -8.93 4.63 -2.55
CA ARG A 166 -9.22 3.85 -3.74
C ARG A 166 -8.72 4.54 -5.02
N ALA A 167 -9.05 5.83 -5.20
CA ALA A 167 -8.59 6.60 -6.34
C ALA A 167 -7.05 6.70 -6.41
N LEU A 168 -6.38 6.85 -5.27
CA LEU A 168 -4.92 6.89 -5.17
C LEU A 168 -4.29 5.56 -5.60
N ALA A 169 -4.82 4.46 -5.11
CA ALA A 169 -4.36 3.12 -5.46
C ALA A 169 -4.59 2.81 -6.94
N GLU A 170 -5.79 3.03 -7.45
CA GLU A 170 -6.15 2.79 -8.86
C GLU A 170 -5.30 3.63 -9.82
N ALA A 171 -5.11 4.91 -9.53
CA ALA A 171 -4.32 5.82 -10.36
C ALA A 171 -2.86 5.38 -10.53
N SER A 172 -2.32 4.67 -9.55
CA SER A 172 -0.93 4.18 -9.54
C SER A 172 -0.80 2.69 -9.95
N GLY A 173 -1.90 2.00 -10.23
CA GLY A 173 -1.90 0.56 -10.53
C GLY A 173 -1.71 -0.34 -9.30
N GLY A 174 -1.97 0.19 -8.11
CA GLY A 174 -2.00 -0.55 -6.86
C GLY A 174 -3.38 -1.08 -6.50
N ALA A 175 -3.63 -1.29 -5.22
CA ALA A 175 -4.92 -1.76 -4.70
C ALA A 175 -5.20 -1.18 -3.31
N CYS A 176 -6.47 -1.17 -2.92
CA CYS A 176 -6.90 -0.69 -1.62
C CYS A 176 -7.73 -1.77 -0.91
N GLU A 177 -7.51 -1.93 0.40
CA GLU A 177 -8.34 -2.76 1.28
C GLU A 177 -8.73 -1.95 2.52
N PHE A 178 -9.91 -2.25 3.04
CA PHE A 178 -10.42 -1.64 4.27
C PHE A 178 -10.60 -2.74 5.30
N ALA A 179 -10.04 -2.53 6.47
CA ALA A 179 -10.15 -3.48 7.55
C ALA A 179 -11.36 -3.16 8.43
N THR A 180 -12.28 -4.07 8.54
CA THR A 180 -13.39 -3.98 9.48
C THR A 180 -12.92 -4.27 10.91
N PRO A 181 -13.54 -3.62 11.93
CA PRO A 181 -13.29 -3.97 13.31
C PRO A 181 -13.52 -5.48 13.52
N GLY A 182 -12.50 -6.20 14.00
CA GLY A 182 -12.55 -7.65 14.23
C GLY A 182 -11.95 -8.52 13.12
N GLU A 183 -11.65 -7.97 11.95
CA GLU A 183 -10.88 -8.70 10.94
C GLU A 183 -9.40 -8.77 11.33
N ALA A 184 -8.78 -9.93 11.13
CA ALA A 184 -7.35 -10.10 11.36
C ALA A 184 -6.56 -9.29 10.30
N LEU A 185 -6.21 -8.04 10.61
CA LEU A 185 -5.48 -7.12 9.74
C LEU A 185 -4.20 -7.71 9.15
N GLY A 186 -3.57 -8.63 9.86
CA GLY A 186 -2.48 -9.41 9.30
C GLY A 186 -2.88 -10.26 8.08
N ALA A 187 -4.15 -10.66 7.95
CA ALA A 187 -4.63 -11.36 6.76
C ALA A 187 -4.81 -10.40 5.58
N ALA A 188 -5.42 -9.22 5.80
CA ALA A 188 -5.52 -8.17 4.78
C ALA A 188 -4.15 -7.75 4.27
N ALA A 189 -3.20 -7.54 5.18
CA ALA A 189 -1.83 -7.20 4.86
C ALA A 189 -1.11 -8.28 4.01
N ARG A 190 -1.32 -9.56 4.32
CA ARG A 190 -0.78 -10.68 3.51
C ARG A 190 -1.42 -10.75 2.12
N ARG A 191 -2.75 -10.54 2.01
CA ARG A 191 -3.42 -10.45 0.70
C ARG A 191 -2.84 -9.31 -0.13
N MET A 192 -2.58 -8.16 0.49
CA MET A 192 -1.97 -7.01 -0.16
C MET A 192 -0.55 -7.32 -0.66
N LEU A 193 0.28 -7.96 0.17
CA LEU A 193 1.62 -8.40 -0.23
C LEU A 193 1.55 -9.40 -1.39
N HIS A 194 0.60 -10.32 -1.37
CA HIS A 194 0.38 -11.24 -2.49
C HIS A 194 0.05 -10.48 -3.79
N ARG A 195 -0.80 -9.47 -3.75
CA ARG A 195 -1.11 -8.61 -4.91
C ARG A 195 0.12 -7.84 -5.41
N MET A 196 0.97 -7.34 -4.51
CA MET A 196 2.23 -6.67 -4.89
C MET A 196 3.16 -7.58 -5.69
N ARG A 197 3.17 -8.89 -5.38
CA ARG A 197 4.00 -9.88 -6.09
C ARG A 197 3.41 -10.32 -7.43
N GLN A 198 2.15 -9.98 -7.73
CA GLN A 198 1.58 -10.32 -9.03
C GLN A 198 2.26 -9.51 -10.14
N PRO A 199 2.45 -10.11 -11.33
CA PRO A 199 2.99 -9.40 -12.48
C PRO A 199 2.04 -8.26 -12.88
N VAL A 200 2.63 -7.17 -13.36
CA VAL A 200 1.87 -6.05 -13.92
C VAL A 200 1.64 -6.31 -15.40
N TYR A 201 0.41 -6.39 -15.83
CA TYR A 201 0.04 -6.48 -17.24
C TYR A 201 -0.24 -5.06 -17.75
N THR A 202 0.57 -4.63 -18.71
CA THR A 202 0.39 -3.34 -19.38
C THR A 202 0.01 -3.57 -20.84
N ASN A 203 -0.71 -2.62 -21.44
CA ASN A 203 -1.10 -2.66 -22.87
C ASN A 203 -1.97 -3.88 -23.25
N VAL A 204 -2.87 -4.30 -22.38
CA VAL A 204 -3.87 -5.31 -22.74
C VAL A 204 -4.75 -4.74 -23.84
N ARG A 205 -4.69 -5.31 -25.05
CA ARG A 205 -5.56 -4.96 -26.18
C ARG A 205 -6.56 -6.10 -26.37
N ILE A 206 -7.81 -5.72 -26.51
CA ILE A 206 -8.94 -6.61 -26.83
C ILE A 206 -9.28 -6.43 -28.30
#